data_7a620e1fd98d8e4de76734be34a4d977
#
_entry.id   7a620e1fd98d8e4de76734be34a4d977
#
_cell.length_a   1.000
_cell.length_b   1.000
_cell.length_c   1.000
_cell.angle_alpha   90.00
_cell.angle_beta   90.00
_cell.angle_gamma   90.00
#
_symmetry.space_group_name_H-M   'P 1'
#
loop_
_entity.id
_entity.type
_entity.pdbx_description
1 polymer ?
#
loop_
_entity_poly.entity_id
_entity_poly.type
_entity_poly.pdbx_seq_one_letter_code
_entity_poly.pdbx_strand_id
1 'polypeptide(L)'
;MKLLYFIVLTGLCMACHQPQVYRINGSLPGALDGYVVKLYNIDTYPDVLLDSTVIKDEKFQLEGTRTFEYPKYCRLVVDMTPDEPNQRKKTLKAYRFFADNTAMEFQCQMDSMPSYYWEPVNKEHNVTLTGSPTQDLYQAYKTSVQELSERKTALWNEYLKVYHVPALDGIFNTEKGMKIVRELNRVKVRLNEATGEFIKAHNNSVVSLLLADNLLNSTRSEMTVEEIDGLMNGFAPALQNASMMGDVKKTAERMRCVARGVTFHDIVLKNLKGENVPLSEYMKPGAYNMLEFWASWCGPCRGEIPHLRHLYEVCGKDFNMISVSIDERDADWKKAVQEEGMEWHQLCDQKGRKGPVVIEYQVFGIPYCIVLDPEGKIVCGGVRGAELDVVVQDLLGEKAKGL
;
A
#
# COMPACT_ATOMS: atom_id res chain seq x y z
N MET A 1 59.97 -43.87 -43.16
CA MET A 1 58.99 -42.78 -42.99
C MET A 1 58.11 -43.09 -41.80
N LYS A 2 58.42 -42.50 -40.62
CA LYS A 2 57.63 -42.68 -39.40
C LYS A 2 56.77 -41.46 -39.27
N LEU A 3 55.44 -41.66 -39.32
CA LEU A 3 54.42 -40.63 -39.10
C LEU A 3 54.25 -40.47 -37.59
N LEU A 4 54.59 -39.29 -37.03
CA LEU A 4 54.31 -38.88 -35.68
C LEU A 4 52.88 -38.28 -35.63
N TYR A 5 51.97 -38.98 -34.92
CA TYR A 5 50.67 -38.40 -34.53
C TYR A 5 50.83 -37.50 -33.31
N PHE A 6 50.62 -36.20 -33.51
CA PHE A 6 50.44 -35.24 -32.39
C PHE A 6 49.00 -35.32 -31.88
N ILE A 7 48.78 -35.87 -30.70
CA ILE A 7 47.49 -35.79 -29.96
C ILE A 7 47.50 -34.44 -29.26
N VAL A 8 46.67 -33.50 -29.75
CA VAL A 8 46.37 -32.25 -29.05
C VAL A 8 45.27 -32.57 -28.01
N LEU A 9 45.65 -32.68 -26.74
CA LEU A 9 44.72 -32.75 -25.62
C LEU A 9 44.18 -31.35 -25.37
N THR A 10 42.97 -31.05 -25.88
CA THR A 10 42.20 -29.87 -25.48
C THR A 10 41.61 -30.13 -24.11
N GLY A 11 42.29 -29.63 -23.07
CA GLY A 11 41.76 -29.60 -21.72
C GLY A 11 40.55 -28.67 -21.64
N LEU A 12 39.32 -29.23 -21.60
CA LEU A 12 38.15 -28.50 -21.16
C LEU A 12 38.33 -28.17 -19.68
N CYS A 13 38.74 -26.95 -19.36
CA CYS A 13 38.56 -26.40 -18.02
C CYS A 13 37.05 -26.24 -17.78
N MET A 14 36.41 -27.26 -17.21
CA MET A 14 35.14 -27.06 -16.51
C MET A 14 35.44 -26.16 -15.30
N ALA A 15 35.28 -24.85 -15.46
CA ALA A 15 35.19 -23.96 -14.33
C ALA A 15 33.97 -24.40 -13.52
N CYS A 16 34.21 -25.07 -12.40
CA CYS A 16 33.16 -25.25 -11.37
C CYS A 16 32.67 -23.85 -10.98
N HIS A 17 31.57 -23.41 -11.56
CA HIS A 17 30.86 -22.25 -11.06
C HIS A 17 30.31 -22.62 -9.71
N GLN A 18 31.02 -22.26 -8.64
CA GLN A 18 30.41 -22.27 -7.32
C GLN A 18 29.24 -21.26 -7.35
N PRO A 19 28.06 -21.64 -6.84
CA PRO A 19 26.94 -20.72 -6.83
C PRO A 19 27.36 -19.47 -6.06
N GLN A 20 27.30 -18.32 -6.74
CA GLN A 20 27.70 -17.03 -6.17
C GLN A 20 26.66 -16.62 -5.11
N VAL A 21 27.12 -16.29 -3.90
CA VAL A 21 26.28 -15.66 -2.86
C VAL A 21 26.21 -14.15 -3.11
N TYR A 22 25.25 -13.46 -2.48
CA TYR A 22 25.26 -12.00 -2.52
C TYR A 22 26.51 -11.48 -1.77
N ARG A 23 27.06 -10.37 -2.30
CA ARG A 23 28.08 -9.56 -1.63
C ARG A 23 27.74 -8.09 -1.84
N ILE A 24 27.71 -7.30 -0.78
CA ILE A 24 27.43 -5.87 -0.83
C ILE A 24 28.63 -5.15 -0.26
N ASN A 25 29.34 -4.40 -1.09
CA ASN A 25 30.38 -3.48 -0.67
C ASN A 25 29.76 -2.08 -0.54
N GLY A 26 29.81 -1.49 0.63
CA GLY A 26 29.24 -0.18 0.89
C GLY A 26 30.26 0.89 1.12
N SER A 27 30.02 2.07 0.56
CA SER A 27 30.75 3.31 0.81
C SER A 27 29.77 4.38 1.30
N LEU A 28 29.98 4.88 2.52
CA LEU A 28 29.13 5.86 3.20
C LEU A 28 29.96 7.03 3.70
N PRO A 29 30.47 7.91 2.81
CA PRO A 29 31.21 9.09 3.22
C PRO A 29 30.44 9.91 4.27
N GLY A 30 31.13 10.30 5.35
CA GLY A 30 30.56 10.96 6.53
C GLY A 30 30.04 10.02 7.61
N ALA A 31 30.09 8.71 7.40
CA ALA A 31 29.76 7.74 8.46
C ALA A 31 30.90 7.62 9.47
N LEU A 32 30.54 7.49 10.76
CA LEU A 32 31.52 7.26 11.82
C LEU A 32 31.79 5.76 11.99
N ASP A 33 33.03 5.45 12.38
CA ASP A 33 33.40 4.10 12.79
C ASP A 33 32.52 3.65 13.97
N GLY A 34 32.10 2.38 13.92
CA GLY A 34 31.24 1.81 14.96
C GLY A 34 29.73 1.84 14.65
N TYR A 35 29.28 2.57 13.63
CA TYR A 35 27.88 2.43 13.17
C TYR A 35 27.62 1.01 12.70
N VAL A 36 26.44 0.48 13.02
CA VAL A 36 26.07 -0.91 12.68
C VAL A 36 25.20 -0.94 11.45
N VAL A 37 25.61 -1.71 10.44
CA VAL A 37 24.82 -1.95 9.23
C VAL A 37 24.15 -3.33 9.36
N LYS A 38 22.84 -3.37 9.09
CA LYS A 38 22.03 -4.59 9.12
C LYS A 38 21.28 -4.75 7.79
N LEU A 39 21.29 -5.95 7.26
CA LEU A 39 20.52 -6.31 6.06
C LEU A 39 19.36 -7.22 6.47
N TYR A 40 18.15 -6.80 6.15
CA TYR A 40 16.94 -7.59 6.39
C TYR A 40 16.32 -8.02 5.07
N ASN A 41 15.89 -9.27 4.97
CA ASN A 41 14.90 -9.69 4.00
C ASN A 41 13.52 -9.24 4.47
N ILE A 42 12.81 -8.53 3.63
CA ILE A 42 11.48 -7.99 3.87
C ILE A 42 10.43 -8.51 2.88
N ASP A 43 10.71 -9.66 2.23
CA ASP A 43 9.75 -10.34 1.34
C ASP A 43 8.47 -10.74 2.09
N THR A 44 8.61 -11.07 3.38
CA THR A 44 7.52 -11.55 4.23
C THR A 44 7.63 -10.93 5.63
N TYR A 45 6.53 -10.96 6.36
CA TYR A 45 6.51 -10.53 7.76
C TYR A 45 6.54 -11.73 8.71
N PRO A 46 7.33 -11.70 9.81
CA PRO A 46 8.26 -10.63 10.21
C PRO A 46 9.53 -10.58 9.36
N ASP A 47 10.19 -9.40 9.35
CA ASP A 47 11.47 -9.21 8.68
C ASP A 47 12.54 -10.17 9.21
N VAL A 48 13.36 -10.72 8.32
CA VAL A 48 14.42 -11.67 8.68
C VAL A 48 15.79 -11.02 8.52
N LEU A 49 16.57 -10.96 9.61
CA LEU A 49 17.96 -10.50 9.55
C LEU A 49 18.79 -11.48 8.73
N LEU A 50 19.41 -11.01 7.65
CA LEU A 50 20.28 -11.80 6.77
C LEU A 50 21.75 -11.70 7.22
N ASP A 51 22.20 -10.47 7.53
CA ASP A 51 23.60 -10.22 7.88
C ASP A 51 23.72 -8.89 8.63
N SER A 52 24.84 -8.70 9.35
CA SER A 52 25.19 -7.45 10.01
C SER A 52 26.70 -7.27 10.09
N THR A 53 27.14 -6.00 10.00
CA THR A 53 28.54 -5.63 10.09
C THR A 53 28.68 -4.24 10.74
N VAL A 54 29.91 -3.82 11.00
CA VAL A 54 30.24 -2.50 11.57
C VAL A 54 30.97 -1.67 10.51
N ILE A 55 30.64 -0.38 10.45
CA ILE A 55 31.32 0.57 9.55
C ILE A 55 32.74 0.83 10.09
N LYS A 56 33.69 0.77 9.19
CA LYS A 56 35.08 1.16 9.40
C LYS A 56 35.59 1.94 8.19
N ASP A 57 36.26 3.06 8.43
CA ASP A 57 36.81 3.93 7.38
C ASP A 57 35.73 4.26 6.30
N GLU A 58 34.51 4.63 6.76
CA GLU A 58 33.34 4.95 5.91
C GLU A 58 32.88 3.81 5.00
N LYS A 59 33.27 2.56 5.26
CA LYS A 59 32.99 1.39 4.43
C LYS A 59 32.38 0.27 5.26
N PHE A 60 31.66 -0.60 4.56
CA PHE A 60 31.16 -1.86 5.11
C PHE A 60 31.13 -2.95 4.03
N GLN A 61 31.11 -4.19 4.47
CA GLN A 61 30.86 -5.36 3.61
C GLN A 61 29.87 -6.28 4.27
N LEU A 62 28.90 -6.75 3.49
CA LEU A 62 27.95 -7.79 3.86
C LEU A 62 28.08 -8.92 2.84
N GLU A 63 28.07 -10.17 3.30
CA GLU A 63 28.22 -11.33 2.45
C GLU A 63 27.34 -12.48 2.90
N GLY A 64 26.53 -13.03 1.99
CA GLY A 64 25.67 -14.15 2.25
C GLY A 64 26.41 -15.45 2.52
N THR A 65 25.85 -16.28 3.36
CA THR A 65 26.33 -17.65 3.61
C THR A 65 25.65 -18.70 2.72
N ARG A 66 24.56 -18.30 2.05
CA ARG A 66 23.73 -19.15 1.20
C ARG A 66 23.24 -18.35 -0.02
N THR A 67 23.03 -19.06 -1.12
CA THR A 67 22.38 -18.48 -2.30
C THR A 67 20.90 -18.31 -2.07
N PHE A 68 20.34 -17.24 -2.62
CA PHE A 68 18.90 -17.08 -2.72
C PHE A 68 18.36 -17.95 -3.88
N GLU A 69 17.23 -18.58 -3.68
CA GLU A 69 16.50 -19.24 -4.76
C GLU A 69 15.90 -18.21 -5.73
N TYR A 70 15.42 -17.09 -5.17
CA TYR A 70 14.90 -15.91 -5.87
C TYR A 70 15.54 -14.66 -5.31
N PRO A 71 15.73 -13.59 -6.12
CA PRO A 71 16.15 -12.29 -5.59
C PRO A 71 15.27 -11.85 -4.44
N LYS A 72 15.87 -11.19 -3.45
CA LYS A 72 15.19 -10.78 -2.21
C LYS A 72 14.94 -9.29 -2.20
N TYR A 73 13.75 -8.88 -1.78
CA TYR A 73 13.49 -7.49 -1.43
C TYR A 73 14.05 -7.23 -0.04
N CYS A 74 15.06 -6.40 0.03
CA CYS A 74 15.87 -6.18 1.23
C CYS A 74 15.71 -4.77 1.76
N ARG A 75 15.94 -4.62 3.07
CA ARG A 75 16.13 -3.34 3.72
C ARG A 75 17.50 -3.31 4.39
N LEU A 76 18.37 -2.42 3.92
CA LEU A 76 19.60 -2.08 4.58
C LEU A 76 19.31 -0.99 5.60
N VAL A 77 19.71 -1.20 6.85
CA VAL A 77 19.55 -0.26 7.96
C VAL A 77 20.91 0.09 8.50
N VAL A 78 21.20 1.39 8.64
CA VAL A 78 22.39 1.91 9.35
C VAL A 78 21.92 2.43 10.70
N ASP A 79 22.38 1.80 11.77
CA ASP A 79 22.15 2.21 13.16
C ASP A 79 23.31 3.10 13.61
N MET A 80 23.03 4.40 13.73
CA MET A 80 24.01 5.42 14.12
C MET A 80 24.18 5.52 15.64
N THR A 81 23.33 4.85 16.40
CA THR A 81 23.29 4.85 17.87
C THR A 81 23.18 3.41 18.39
N PRO A 82 24.16 2.53 18.09
CA PRO A 82 24.05 1.11 18.41
C PRO A 82 23.89 0.83 19.92
N ASP A 83 24.46 1.68 20.77
CA ASP A 83 24.40 1.56 22.24
C ASP A 83 23.11 2.08 22.86
N GLU A 84 22.22 2.74 22.09
CA GLU A 84 20.92 3.22 22.60
C GLU A 84 19.95 2.04 22.74
N PRO A 85 19.54 1.69 23.97
CA PRO A 85 18.66 0.54 24.21
C PRO A 85 17.20 0.84 23.81
N ASN A 86 16.79 2.11 23.81
CA ASN A 86 15.43 2.48 23.47
C ASN A 86 15.26 2.62 21.96
N GLN A 87 14.58 1.66 21.34
CA GLN A 87 14.35 1.63 19.88
C GLN A 87 13.76 2.93 19.33
N ARG A 88 12.91 3.64 20.10
CA ARG A 88 12.27 4.89 19.66
C ARG A 88 13.23 6.09 19.66
N LYS A 89 14.37 5.99 20.34
CA LYS A 89 15.41 7.03 20.42
C LYS A 89 16.56 6.77 19.44
N LYS A 90 16.57 5.61 18.78
CA LYS A 90 17.62 5.29 17.81
C LYS A 90 17.57 6.23 16.61
N THR A 91 18.75 6.63 16.15
CA THR A 91 18.93 7.32 14.88
C THR A 91 19.26 6.31 13.81
N LEU A 92 18.30 6.05 12.93
CA LEU A 92 18.36 5.00 11.91
C LEU A 92 18.21 5.61 10.52
N LYS A 93 19.03 5.13 9.59
CA LYS A 93 18.88 5.35 8.15
C LYS A 93 18.51 4.04 7.49
N ALA A 94 17.75 4.07 6.37
CA ALA A 94 17.37 2.84 5.69
C ALA A 94 17.18 3.05 4.18
N TYR A 95 17.46 1.99 3.43
CA TYR A 95 17.19 1.93 2.00
C TYR A 95 16.64 0.55 1.63
N ARG A 96 15.67 0.51 0.71
CA ARG A 96 15.05 -0.73 0.24
C ARG A 96 15.45 -1.01 -1.20
N PHE A 97 15.82 -2.24 -1.50
CA PHE A 97 16.29 -2.65 -2.83
C PHE A 97 16.16 -4.15 -3.02
N PHE A 98 16.29 -4.57 -4.27
CA PHE A 98 16.40 -6.00 -4.59
C PHE A 98 17.86 -6.44 -4.54
N ALA A 99 18.13 -7.53 -3.82
CA ALA A 99 19.42 -8.17 -3.74
C ALA A 99 19.42 -9.48 -4.57
N ASP A 100 20.37 -9.59 -5.48
CA ASP A 100 20.65 -10.79 -6.27
C ASP A 100 21.86 -11.57 -5.67
N ASN A 101 22.08 -12.78 -6.14
CA ASN A 101 23.31 -13.57 -5.84
C ASN A 101 24.51 -13.04 -6.66
N THR A 102 24.85 -11.78 -6.48
CA THR A 102 25.87 -11.04 -7.22
C THR A 102 26.72 -10.18 -6.29
N ALA A 103 27.81 -9.64 -6.80
CA ALA A 103 28.53 -8.56 -6.16
C ALA A 103 27.83 -7.22 -6.45
N MET A 104 27.45 -6.51 -5.42
CA MET A 104 26.73 -5.23 -5.47
C MET A 104 27.58 -4.14 -4.82
N GLU A 105 27.52 -2.93 -5.39
CA GLU A 105 28.15 -1.74 -4.83
C GLU A 105 27.10 -0.76 -4.36
N PHE A 106 27.15 -0.39 -3.07
CA PHE A 106 26.25 0.56 -2.42
C PHE A 106 26.99 1.85 -2.11
N GLN A 107 26.47 2.98 -2.57
CA GLN A 107 27.08 4.29 -2.35
C GLN A 107 26.04 5.33 -1.94
N CYS A 108 26.31 6.06 -0.86
CA CYS A 108 25.48 7.19 -0.42
C CYS A 108 26.27 8.07 0.54
N GLN A 109 26.11 9.39 0.47
CA GLN A 109 26.56 10.29 1.54
C GLN A 109 25.71 10.05 2.79
N MET A 110 26.32 9.85 3.95
CA MET A 110 25.62 9.47 5.19
C MET A 110 24.51 10.45 5.56
N ASP A 111 24.76 11.76 5.46
CA ASP A 111 23.77 12.79 5.80
C ASP A 111 22.59 12.81 4.83
N SER A 112 22.82 12.42 3.59
CA SER A 112 21.82 12.40 2.53
C SER A 112 21.07 11.07 2.42
N MET A 113 21.47 10.05 3.18
CA MET A 113 20.81 8.76 3.19
C MET A 113 19.37 8.87 3.74
N PRO A 114 18.38 8.19 3.14
CA PRO A 114 16.99 8.20 3.62
C PRO A 114 16.88 7.81 5.10
N SER A 115 15.96 8.45 5.83
CA SER A 115 15.63 8.08 7.21
C SER A 115 14.88 6.73 7.25
N TYR A 116 15.11 5.97 8.29
CA TYR A 116 14.27 4.78 8.59
C TYR A 116 12.84 5.20 8.93
N TYR A 117 12.69 6.34 9.61
CA TYR A 117 11.41 6.91 9.98
C TYR A 117 10.87 7.79 8.86
N TRP A 118 9.60 8.12 8.92
CA TRP A 118 8.98 9.02 7.96
C TRP A 118 9.73 10.36 7.89
N GLU A 119 9.98 10.84 6.69
CA GLU A 119 10.52 12.17 6.40
C GLU A 119 9.76 12.81 5.23
N PRO A 120 9.60 14.16 5.23
CA PRO A 120 8.77 14.83 4.21
C PRO A 120 9.41 14.86 2.82
N VAL A 121 10.71 14.61 2.72
CA VAL A 121 11.49 14.65 1.48
C VAL A 121 11.96 13.25 1.14
N ASN A 122 11.62 12.77 -0.05
CA ASN A 122 12.15 11.50 -0.56
C ASN A 122 13.61 11.65 -0.96
N LYS A 123 14.50 10.94 -0.28
CA LYS A 123 15.94 10.91 -0.50
C LYS A 123 16.46 9.63 -1.17
N GLU A 124 15.58 8.77 -1.67
CA GLU A 124 15.99 7.50 -2.29
C GLU A 124 16.93 7.72 -3.50
N HIS A 125 16.79 8.84 -4.20
CA HIS A 125 17.63 9.21 -5.34
C HIS A 125 19.10 9.50 -4.97
N ASN A 126 19.42 9.70 -3.68
CA ASN A 126 20.78 9.92 -3.21
C ASN A 126 21.58 8.61 -3.07
N VAL A 127 20.90 7.47 -3.16
CA VAL A 127 21.52 6.15 -3.07
C VAL A 127 21.80 5.62 -4.47
N THR A 128 23.04 5.23 -4.71
CA THR A 128 23.45 4.48 -5.91
C THR A 128 23.69 3.03 -5.50
N LEU A 129 23.00 2.11 -6.16
CA LEU A 129 23.22 0.67 -6.03
C LEU A 129 23.43 0.09 -7.43
N THR A 130 24.50 -0.66 -7.62
CA THR A 130 24.81 -1.33 -8.87
C THR A 130 25.09 -2.81 -8.65
N GLY A 131 25.07 -3.61 -9.72
CA GLY A 131 25.37 -5.04 -9.64
C GLY A 131 24.20 -5.94 -9.29
N SER A 132 22.96 -5.40 -9.20
CA SER A 132 21.74 -6.19 -9.04
C SER A 132 20.86 -6.02 -10.27
N PRO A 133 20.78 -7.00 -11.19
CA PRO A 133 19.89 -6.92 -12.35
C PRO A 133 18.41 -6.75 -11.99
N THR A 134 17.99 -7.34 -10.85
CA THR A 134 16.61 -7.18 -10.38
C THR A 134 16.34 -5.75 -9.90
N GLN A 135 17.31 -5.11 -9.24
CA GLN A 135 17.21 -3.70 -8.85
C GLN A 135 17.21 -2.78 -10.07
N ASP A 136 18.03 -3.09 -11.09
CA ASP A 136 18.07 -2.33 -12.34
C ASP A 136 16.70 -2.37 -13.03
N LEU A 137 16.05 -3.54 -13.07
CA LEU A 137 14.68 -3.69 -13.56
C LEU A 137 13.67 -2.86 -12.75
N TYR A 138 13.77 -2.87 -11.42
CA TYR A 138 12.90 -2.05 -10.56
C TYR A 138 13.13 -0.56 -10.78
N GLN A 139 14.39 -0.15 -10.99
CA GLN A 139 14.71 1.24 -11.28
C GLN A 139 14.18 1.67 -12.67
N ALA A 140 14.25 0.78 -13.67
CA ALA A 140 13.66 1.03 -14.99
C ALA A 140 12.13 1.24 -14.89
N TYR A 141 11.43 0.44 -14.07
CA TYR A 141 10.01 0.69 -13.75
C TYR A 141 9.81 2.07 -13.12
N LYS A 142 10.53 2.40 -12.05
CA LYS A 142 10.38 3.70 -11.37
C LYS A 142 10.61 4.87 -12.34
N THR A 143 11.59 4.76 -13.21
CA THR A 143 11.87 5.77 -14.25
C THR A 143 10.72 5.88 -15.25
N SER A 144 10.16 4.75 -15.70
CA SER A 144 9.06 4.75 -16.67
C SER A 144 7.77 5.41 -16.19
N VAL A 145 7.53 5.40 -14.86
CA VAL A 145 6.34 6.00 -14.23
C VAL A 145 6.63 7.28 -13.46
N GLN A 146 7.85 7.81 -13.54
CA GLN A 146 8.31 8.93 -12.72
C GLN A 146 7.43 10.16 -12.87
N GLU A 147 7.17 10.61 -14.10
CA GLU A 147 6.34 11.80 -14.38
C GLU A 147 4.93 11.66 -13.78
N LEU A 148 4.30 10.49 -13.95
CA LEU A 148 2.98 10.20 -13.38
C LEU A 148 3.01 10.20 -11.84
N SER A 149 4.05 9.64 -11.24
CA SER A 149 4.23 9.58 -9.80
C SER A 149 4.46 10.97 -9.19
N GLU A 150 5.27 11.80 -9.83
CA GLU A 150 5.51 13.19 -9.44
C GLU A 150 4.23 14.03 -9.57
N ARG A 151 3.50 13.88 -10.69
CA ARG A 151 2.22 14.58 -10.88
C ARG A 151 1.18 14.16 -9.85
N LYS A 152 1.06 12.85 -9.56
CA LYS A 152 0.18 12.34 -8.48
C LYS A 152 0.54 12.97 -7.14
N THR A 153 1.82 13.04 -6.80
CA THR A 153 2.29 13.64 -5.54
C THR A 153 1.97 15.13 -5.47
N ALA A 154 2.19 15.86 -6.55
CA ALA A 154 1.88 17.30 -6.62
C ALA A 154 0.38 17.56 -6.43
N LEU A 155 -0.47 16.80 -7.12
CA LEU A 155 -1.94 16.90 -6.99
C LEU A 155 -2.42 16.53 -5.58
N TRP A 156 -1.82 15.50 -4.99
CA TRP A 156 -2.14 15.12 -3.61
C TRP A 156 -1.78 16.24 -2.60
N ASN A 157 -0.60 16.84 -2.74
CA ASN A 157 -0.19 17.97 -1.89
C ASN A 157 -1.10 19.20 -2.10
N GLU A 158 -1.52 19.45 -3.33
CA GLU A 158 -2.50 20.50 -3.64
C GLU A 158 -3.85 20.20 -2.98
N TYR A 159 -4.35 18.97 -3.09
CA TYR A 159 -5.58 18.51 -2.42
C TYR A 159 -5.52 18.70 -0.91
N LEU A 160 -4.42 18.28 -0.27
CA LEU A 160 -4.24 18.47 1.15
C LEU A 160 -4.34 19.94 1.54
N LYS A 161 -3.68 20.83 0.80
CA LYS A 161 -3.64 22.28 1.07
C LYS A 161 -4.98 22.96 0.80
N VAL A 162 -5.64 22.61 -0.31
CA VAL A 162 -6.84 23.33 -0.81
C VAL A 162 -8.10 22.82 -0.15
N TYR A 163 -8.20 21.51 0.12
CA TYR A 163 -9.41 20.88 0.62
C TYR A 163 -9.22 20.24 2.01
N HIS A 164 -8.31 19.26 2.13
CA HIS A 164 -8.27 18.41 3.32
C HIS A 164 -7.95 19.16 4.62
N VAL A 165 -6.92 20.01 4.63
CA VAL A 165 -6.54 20.77 5.83
C VAL A 165 -7.62 21.79 6.20
N PRO A 166 -8.17 22.62 5.29
CA PRO A 166 -9.30 23.50 5.60
C PRO A 166 -10.54 22.74 6.09
N ALA A 167 -10.81 21.55 5.55
CA ALA A 167 -11.98 20.75 5.96
C ALA A 167 -11.90 20.31 7.45
N LEU A 168 -10.70 20.16 8.02
CA LEU A 168 -10.54 19.89 9.46
C LEU A 168 -11.06 21.05 10.34
N ASP A 169 -11.08 22.27 9.80
CA ASP A 169 -11.62 23.47 10.45
C ASP A 169 -13.07 23.77 9.97
N GLY A 170 -13.73 22.83 9.29
CA GLY A 170 -15.10 22.95 8.78
C GLY A 170 -15.23 23.82 7.52
N ILE A 171 -14.14 24.10 6.81
CA ILE A 171 -14.13 24.89 5.57
C ILE A 171 -14.06 23.93 4.39
N PHE A 172 -15.20 23.65 3.77
CA PHE A 172 -15.30 22.72 2.63
C PHE A 172 -15.18 23.45 1.30
N ASN A 173 -14.01 23.40 0.68
CA ASN A 173 -13.76 23.91 -0.67
C ASN A 173 -14.14 22.86 -1.72
N THR A 174 -15.38 22.37 -1.73
CA THR A 174 -15.82 21.15 -2.45
C THR A 174 -15.54 21.25 -3.96
N GLU A 175 -15.96 22.31 -4.63
CA GLU A 175 -15.74 22.46 -6.09
C GLU A 175 -14.27 22.38 -6.48
N LYS A 176 -13.38 23.08 -5.74
CA LYS A 176 -11.93 23.02 -5.98
C LYS A 176 -11.35 21.64 -5.66
N GLY A 177 -11.79 21.05 -4.54
CA GLY A 177 -11.40 19.71 -4.13
C GLY A 177 -11.75 18.67 -5.19
N MET A 178 -13.00 18.66 -5.67
CA MET A 178 -13.46 17.75 -6.71
C MET A 178 -12.69 17.91 -8.03
N LYS A 179 -12.36 19.16 -8.44
CA LYS A 179 -11.55 19.40 -9.64
C LYS A 179 -10.17 18.74 -9.52
N ILE A 180 -9.49 18.89 -8.38
CA ILE A 180 -8.18 18.27 -8.12
C ILE A 180 -8.32 16.74 -8.11
N VAL A 181 -9.34 16.21 -7.44
CA VAL A 181 -9.61 14.77 -7.36
C VAL A 181 -9.85 14.16 -8.73
N ARG A 182 -10.65 14.80 -9.60
CA ARG A 182 -10.89 14.30 -10.97
C ARG A 182 -9.58 14.17 -11.76
N GLU A 183 -8.66 15.12 -11.61
CA GLU A 183 -7.35 15.04 -12.24
C GLU A 183 -6.48 13.96 -11.58
N LEU A 184 -6.48 13.90 -10.26
CA LEU A 184 -5.77 12.86 -9.50
C LEU A 184 -6.21 11.44 -9.93
N ASN A 185 -7.52 11.22 -10.11
CA ASN A 185 -8.06 9.94 -10.55
C ASN A 185 -7.60 9.59 -11.98
N ARG A 186 -7.54 10.55 -12.90
CA ARG A 186 -6.99 10.32 -14.25
C ARG A 186 -5.51 9.90 -14.21
N VAL A 187 -4.73 10.52 -13.33
CA VAL A 187 -3.31 10.17 -13.15
C VAL A 187 -3.18 8.80 -12.48
N LYS A 188 -4.00 8.49 -11.46
CA LYS A 188 -4.04 7.16 -10.81
C LYS A 188 -4.34 6.06 -11.83
N VAL A 189 -5.35 6.23 -12.68
CA VAL A 189 -5.72 5.25 -13.72
C VAL A 189 -4.53 4.98 -14.66
N ARG A 190 -3.92 6.03 -15.21
CA ARG A 190 -2.75 5.88 -16.10
C ARG A 190 -1.56 5.21 -15.41
N LEU A 191 -1.32 5.52 -14.14
CA LEU A 191 -0.27 4.91 -13.35
C LEU A 191 -0.53 3.41 -13.13
N ASN A 192 -1.78 3.04 -12.82
CA ASN A 192 -2.19 1.65 -12.63
C ASN A 192 -2.10 0.85 -13.94
N GLU A 193 -2.52 1.43 -15.06
CA GLU A 193 -2.37 0.85 -16.40
C GLU A 193 -0.89 0.59 -16.73
N ALA A 194 -0.02 1.60 -16.59
CA ALA A 194 1.42 1.45 -16.84
C ALA A 194 2.05 0.40 -15.92
N THR A 195 1.63 0.32 -14.66
CA THR A 195 2.08 -0.70 -13.71
C THR A 195 1.63 -2.09 -14.16
N GLY A 196 0.36 -2.25 -14.56
CA GLY A 196 -0.18 -3.51 -15.07
C GLY A 196 0.52 -4.00 -16.34
N GLU A 197 0.82 -3.09 -17.28
CA GLU A 197 1.58 -3.41 -18.48
C GLU A 197 3.02 -3.86 -18.14
N PHE A 198 3.68 -3.18 -17.20
CA PHE A 198 5.01 -3.58 -16.75
C PHE A 198 4.99 -4.97 -16.09
N ILE A 199 4.03 -5.25 -15.22
CA ILE A 199 3.86 -6.56 -14.57
C ILE A 199 3.68 -7.65 -15.64
N LYS A 200 2.84 -7.40 -16.64
CA LYS A 200 2.60 -8.33 -17.75
C LYS A 200 3.85 -8.59 -18.58
N ALA A 201 4.63 -7.54 -18.87
CA ALA A 201 5.87 -7.65 -19.65
C ALA A 201 6.99 -8.39 -18.89
N HIS A 202 7.00 -8.33 -17.57
CA HIS A 202 8.00 -8.89 -16.67
C HIS A 202 7.41 -9.91 -15.69
N ASN A 203 6.47 -10.72 -16.15
CA ASN A 203 5.67 -11.63 -15.32
C ASN A 203 6.47 -12.78 -14.68
N ASN A 204 7.74 -12.92 -15.01
CA ASN A 204 8.69 -13.87 -14.43
C ASN A 204 9.66 -13.23 -13.41
N SER A 205 9.47 -11.96 -13.05
CA SER A 205 10.31 -11.23 -12.10
C SER A 205 9.64 -11.04 -10.74
N VAL A 206 10.41 -11.15 -9.64
CA VAL A 206 9.95 -10.82 -8.29
C VAL A 206 9.60 -9.33 -8.13
N VAL A 207 10.14 -8.44 -8.98
CA VAL A 207 9.73 -7.04 -9.08
C VAL A 207 8.22 -6.94 -9.36
N SER A 208 7.73 -7.76 -10.29
CA SER A 208 6.31 -7.78 -10.64
C SER A 208 5.43 -8.29 -9.52
N LEU A 209 5.93 -9.16 -8.62
CA LEU A 209 5.20 -9.56 -7.41
C LEU A 209 5.05 -8.38 -6.44
N LEU A 210 6.13 -7.62 -6.19
CA LEU A 210 6.07 -6.40 -5.36
C LEU A 210 5.09 -5.38 -5.94
N LEU A 211 5.14 -5.16 -7.25
CA LEU A 211 4.26 -4.21 -7.92
C LEU A 211 2.79 -4.66 -7.90
N ALA A 212 2.53 -5.96 -8.03
CA ALA A 212 1.18 -6.50 -7.94
C ALA A 212 0.59 -6.37 -6.54
N ASP A 213 1.38 -6.64 -5.49
CA ASP A 213 0.92 -6.43 -4.11
C ASP A 213 0.57 -4.96 -3.85
N ASN A 214 1.43 -4.05 -4.30
CA ASN A 214 1.19 -2.61 -4.21
C ASN A 214 -0.05 -2.18 -5.02
N LEU A 215 -0.23 -2.69 -6.23
CA LEU A 215 -1.39 -2.40 -7.09
C LEU A 215 -2.69 -2.87 -6.43
N LEU A 216 -2.76 -4.12 -5.99
CA LEU A 216 -3.92 -4.68 -5.31
C LEU A 216 -4.30 -3.88 -4.05
N ASN A 217 -3.33 -3.48 -3.24
CA ASN A 217 -3.58 -2.66 -2.05
C ASN A 217 -4.02 -1.23 -2.39
N SER A 218 -3.53 -0.64 -3.49
CA SER A 218 -3.85 0.73 -3.90
C SER A 218 -5.17 0.85 -4.65
N THR A 219 -5.63 -0.22 -5.30
CA THR A 219 -6.88 -0.29 -6.10
C THR A 219 -8.00 -1.02 -5.37
N ARG A 220 -7.98 -1.00 -4.04
CA ARG A 220 -9.00 -1.67 -3.23
C ARG A 220 -10.41 -1.24 -3.63
N SER A 221 -11.28 -2.22 -3.92
CA SER A 221 -12.65 -2.01 -4.39
C SER A 221 -12.76 -1.26 -5.74
N GLU A 222 -11.66 -1.10 -6.47
CA GLU A 222 -11.66 -0.54 -7.84
C GLU A 222 -11.57 -1.64 -8.89
N MET A 223 -10.84 -2.73 -8.61
CA MET A 223 -10.72 -3.90 -9.49
C MET A 223 -11.90 -4.85 -9.30
N THR A 224 -12.32 -5.51 -10.38
CA THR A 224 -13.25 -6.65 -10.32
C THR A 224 -12.52 -7.94 -9.92
N VAL A 225 -13.27 -9.00 -9.59
CA VAL A 225 -12.70 -10.33 -9.31
C VAL A 225 -11.95 -10.86 -10.53
N GLU A 226 -12.51 -10.67 -11.73
CA GLU A 226 -11.91 -11.11 -12.99
C GLU A 226 -10.58 -10.39 -13.29
N GLU A 227 -10.48 -9.10 -12.96
CA GLU A 227 -9.25 -8.33 -13.13
C GLU A 227 -8.17 -8.80 -12.14
N ILE A 228 -8.54 -9.08 -10.86
CA ILE A 228 -7.64 -9.65 -9.86
C ILE A 228 -7.15 -11.04 -10.29
N ASP A 229 -8.07 -11.90 -10.77
CA ASP A 229 -7.73 -13.24 -11.24
C ASP A 229 -6.85 -13.20 -12.49
N GLY A 230 -7.12 -12.30 -13.42
CA GLY A 230 -6.29 -12.06 -14.60
C GLY A 230 -4.87 -11.66 -14.23
N LEU A 231 -4.70 -10.76 -13.25
CA LEU A 231 -3.39 -10.36 -12.72
C LEU A 231 -2.65 -11.57 -12.11
N MET A 232 -3.33 -12.35 -11.26
CA MET A 232 -2.72 -13.49 -10.55
C MET A 232 -2.36 -14.65 -11.49
N ASN A 233 -3.18 -14.93 -12.49
CA ASN A 233 -2.95 -15.98 -13.48
C ASN A 233 -1.88 -15.59 -14.51
N GLY A 234 -1.56 -14.31 -14.62
CA GLY A 234 -0.55 -13.80 -15.55
C GLY A 234 0.89 -14.13 -15.15
N PHE A 235 1.16 -14.50 -13.88
CA PHE A 235 2.51 -14.79 -13.42
C PHE A 235 3.07 -16.11 -13.96
N ALA A 236 4.36 -16.10 -14.32
CA ALA A 236 5.04 -17.30 -14.79
C ALA A 236 5.08 -18.40 -13.71
N PRO A 237 4.97 -19.69 -14.09
CA PRO A 237 5.03 -20.81 -13.14
C PRO A 237 6.28 -20.81 -12.25
N ALA A 238 7.40 -20.29 -12.76
CA ALA A 238 8.67 -20.20 -12.01
C ALA A 238 8.56 -19.36 -10.74
N LEU A 239 7.61 -18.40 -10.65
CA LEU A 239 7.43 -17.56 -9.44
C LEU A 239 6.53 -18.18 -8.37
N GLN A 240 5.88 -19.30 -8.63
CA GLN A 240 4.88 -19.87 -7.70
C GLN A 240 5.45 -20.22 -6.32
N ASN A 241 6.76 -20.53 -6.25
CA ASN A 241 7.47 -20.84 -5.01
C ASN A 241 8.24 -19.65 -4.42
N ALA A 242 8.22 -18.48 -5.06
CA ALA A 242 8.85 -17.29 -4.50
C ALA A 242 8.16 -16.87 -3.19
N SER A 243 8.95 -16.51 -2.17
CA SER A 243 8.43 -16.10 -0.86
C SER A 243 7.36 -15.02 -0.94
N MET A 244 7.57 -14.00 -1.78
CA MET A 244 6.61 -12.92 -2.01
C MET A 244 5.28 -13.38 -2.62
N MET A 245 5.27 -14.46 -3.42
CA MET A 245 4.04 -14.97 -4.06
C MET A 245 2.97 -15.35 -3.02
N GLY A 246 3.39 -15.90 -1.88
CA GLY A 246 2.46 -16.26 -0.79
C GLY A 246 1.70 -15.04 -0.24
N ASP A 247 2.38 -13.91 -0.10
CA ASP A 247 1.77 -12.68 0.42
C ASP A 247 0.92 -11.98 -0.65
N VAL A 248 1.34 -11.97 -1.92
CA VAL A 248 0.52 -11.48 -3.03
C VAL A 248 -0.79 -12.27 -3.15
N LYS A 249 -0.74 -13.62 -3.01
CA LYS A 249 -1.96 -14.47 -3.01
C LYS A 249 -2.90 -14.09 -1.86
N LYS A 250 -2.39 -13.92 -0.63
CA LYS A 250 -3.19 -13.47 0.52
C LYS A 250 -3.81 -12.10 0.28
N THR A 251 -3.05 -11.16 -0.31
CA THR A 251 -3.57 -9.84 -0.68
C THR A 251 -4.68 -9.97 -1.72
N ALA A 252 -4.48 -10.77 -2.77
CA ALA A 252 -5.51 -11.01 -3.79
C ALA A 252 -6.78 -11.64 -3.20
N GLU A 253 -6.66 -12.63 -2.31
CA GLU A 253 -7.80 -13.24 -1.60
C GLU A 253 -8.60 -12.19 -0.82
N ARG A 254 -7.92 -11.33 -0.07
CA ARG A 254 -8.55 -10.24 0.67
C ARG A 254 -9.25 -9.22 -0.25
N MET A 255 -8.60 -8.87 -1.36
CA MET A 255 -9.16 -7.90 -2.31
C MET A 255 -10.38 -8.44 -3.05
N ARG A 256 -10.45 -9.76 -3.33
CA ARG A 256 -11.65 -10.39 -3.91
C ARG A 256 -12.90 -10.22 -3.04
N CYS A 257 -12.75 -10.24 -1.71
CA CYS A 257 -13.89 -10.07 -0.79
C CYS A 257 -14.57 -8.70 -0.92
N VAL A 258 -13.82 -7.67 -1.33
CA VAL A 258 -14.29 -6.29 -1.46
C VAL A 258 -14.10 -5.73 -2.87
N ALA A 259 -13.99 -6.60 -3.86
CA ALA A 259 -13.82 -6.21 -5.25
C ALA A 259 -15.08 -5.50 -5.79
N ARG A 260 -14.89 -4.63 -6.78
CA ARG A 260 -16.00 -4.00 -7.50
C ARG A 260 -16.93 -5.07 -8.09
N GLY A 261 -18.22 -4.89 -7.89
CA GLY A 261 -19.26 -5.82 -8.34
C GLY A 261 -19.58 -6.96 -7.37
N VAL A 262 -18.84 -7.11 -6.27
CA VAL A 262 -19.15 -8.07 -5.19
C VAL A 262 -20.32 -7.54 -4.37
N THR A 263 -21.26 -8.42 -4.03
CA THR A 263 -22.40 -8.09 -3.17
C THR A 263 -21.90 -7.80 -1.74
N PHE A 264 -22.49 -6.81 -1.09
CA PHE A 264 -22.17 -6.48 0.28
C PHE A 264 -22.30 -7.67 1.25
N HIS A 265 -21.53 -7.66 2.33
CA HIS A 265 -21.58 -8.70 3.35
C HIS A 265 -22.67 -8.37 4.37
N ASP A 266 -23.68 -9.23 4.48
CA ASP A 266 -24.76 -9.03 5.44
C ASP A 266 -24.35 -9.52 6.83
N ILE A 267 -23.99 -8.58 7.68
CA ILE A 267 -23.48 -8.80 9.03
C ILE A 267 -24.53 -8.37 10.04
N VAL A 268 -24.72 -9.16 11.11
CA VAL A 268 -25.59 -8.79 12.23
C VAL A 268 -24.86 -7.78 13.13
N LEU A 269 -25.46 -6.61 13.28
CA LEU A 269 -24.93 -5.45 14.00
C LEU A 269 -25.94 -4.97 15.05
N LYS A 270 -25.51 -4.13 15.97
CA LYS A 270 -26.38 -3.53 16.98
C LYS A 270 -26.86 -2.15 16.53
N ASN A 271 -28.15 -1.89 16.62
CA ASN A 271 -28.72 -0.57 16.36
C ASN A 271 -28.74 0.31 17.63
N LEU A 272 -29.16 1.58 17.52
CA LEU A 272 -29.23 2.52 18.65
C LEU A 272 -30.19 2.09 19.74
N LYS A 273 -31.20 1.25 19.46
CA LYS A 273 -32.12 0.67 20.46
C LYS A 273 -31.50 -0.51 21.21
N GLY A 274 -30.34 -1.00 20.78
CA GLY A 274 -29.63 -2.15 21.35
C GLY A 274 -30.09 -3.50 20.77
N GLU A 275 -30.87 -3.50 19.68
CA GLU A 275 -31.33 -4.68 18.99
C GLU A 275 -30.27 -5.18 18.00
N ASN A 276 -30.14 -6.50 17.87
CA ASN A 276 -29.29 -7.11 16.86
C ASN A 276 -30.08 -7.22 15.55
N VAL A 277 -29.57 -6.56 14.53
CA VAL A 277 -30.24 -6.46 13.22
C VAL A 277 -29.24 -6.78 12.09
N PRO A 278 -29.64 -7.46 11.03
CA PRO A 278 -28.79 -7.61 9.86
C PRO A 278 -28.62 -6.26 9.15
N LEU A 279 -27.46 -6.05 8.56
CA LEU A 279 -27.17 -4.82 7.79
C LEU A 279 -28.17 -4.61 6.65
N SER A 280 -28.65 -5.70 6.06
CA SER A 280 -29.64 -5.68 4.98
C SER A 280 -30.95 -4.97 5.33
N GLU A 281 -31.36 -4.93 6.61
CA GLU A 281 -32.56 -4.18 7.03
C GLU A 281 -32.43 -2.67 6.85
N TYR A 282 -31.20 -2.15 6.81
CA TYR A 282 -30.90 -0.73 6.64
C TYR A 282 -30.53 -0.36 5.20
N MET A 283 -30.35 -1.34 4.33
CA MET A 283 -30.13 -1.12 2.91
C MET A 283 -31.44 -0.64 2.25
N LYS A 284 -31.32 0.37 1.39
CA LYS A 284 -32.46 0.87 0.61
C LYS A 284 -32.42 0.27 -0.80
N PRO A 285 -33.26 -0.73 -1.09
CA PRO A 285 -33.32 -1.34 -2.43
C PRO A 285 -33.63 -0.29 -3.50
N GLY A 286 -32.97 -0.40 -4.65
CA GLY A 286 -33.19 0.53 -5.78
C GLY A 286 -32.54 1.91 -5.61
N ALA A 287 -31.78 2.14 -4.53
CA ALA A 287 -30.97 3.34 -4.32
C ALA A 287 -29.50 3.00 -4.13
N TYR A 288 -28.62 3.95 -4.36
CA TYR A 288 -27.23 3.82 -3.95
C TYR A 288 -27.14 3.86 -2.42
N ASN A 289 -26.28 3.02 -1.85
CA ASN A 289 -26.06 2.94 -0.41
C ASN A 289 -24.59 3.21 -0.10
N MET A 290 -24.30 3.86 1.01
CA MET A 290 -22.95 4.06 1.53
C MET A 290 -22.82 3.41 2.90
N LEU A 291 -21.77 2.64 3.09
CA LEU A 291 -21.31 2.15 4.39
C LEU A 291 -20.11 2.99 4.80
N GLU A 292 -20.22 3.71 5.92
CA GLU A 292 -19.13 4.48 6.50
C GLU A 292 -18.66 3.80 7.78
N PHE A 293 -17.38 3.42 7.84
CA PHE A 293 -16.77 2.76 8.98
C PHE A 293 -16.00 3.76 9.83
N TRP A 294 -16.36 3.86 11.12
CA TRP A 294 -15.84 4.85 12.02
C TRP A 294 -15.74 4.37 13.47
N ALA A 295 -15.35 5.25 14.40
CA ALA A 295 -15.45 5.03 15.84
C ALA A 295 -15.46 6.36 16.61
N SER A 296 -16.04 6.36 17.79
CA SER A 296 -16.13 7.53 18.68
C SER A 296 -14.77 8.12 19.07
N TRP A 297 -13.77 7.27 19.21
CA TRP A 297 -12.37 7.62 19.54
C TRP A 297 -11.52 8.04 18.33
N CYS A 298 -12.06 7.95 17.12
CA CYS A 298 -11.36 8.26 15.89
C CYS A 298 -11.47 9.76 15.57
N GLY A 299 -10.47 10.55 15.93
CA GLY A 299 -10.45 11.99 15.66
C GLY A 299 -10.66 12.36 14.18
N PRO A 300 -9.92 11.75 13.22
CA PRO A 300 -10.15 11.98 11.79
C PRO A 300 -11.56 11.62 11.31
N CYS A 301 -12.21 10.58 11.90
CA CYS A 301 -13.59 10.23 11.58
C CYS A 301 -14.55 11.35 12.02
N ARG A 302 -14.38 11.82 13.24
CA ARG A 302 -15.20 12.93 13.78
C ARG A 302 -15.01 14.22 12.96
N GLY A 303 -13.80 14.46 12.47
CA GLY A 303 -13.52 15.60 11.56
C GLY A 303 -14.20 15.48 10.19
N GLU A 304 -14.57 14.27 9.75
CA GLU A 304 -15.30 14.04 8.49
C GLU A 304 -16.83 14.20 8.66
N ILE A 305 -17.38 14.04 9.86
CA ILE A 305 -18.84 14.05 10.08
C ILE A 305 -19.53 15.34 9.62
N PRO A 306 -18.99 16.56 9.80
CA PRO A 306 -19.60 17.76 9.24
C PRO A 306 -19.79 17.69 7.71
N HIS A 307 -18.84 17.13 6.97
CA HIS A 307 -18.96 16.88 5.54
C HIS A 307 -20.06 15.83 5.24
N LEU A 308 -20.12 14.73 5.99
CA LEU A 308 -21.14 13.71 5.83
C LEU A 308 -22.55 14.24 6.15
N ARG A 309 -22.71 15.17 7.11
CA ARG A 309 -23.98 15.86 7.36
C ARG A 309 -24.42 16.69 6.16
N HIS A 310 -23.52 17.47 5.59
CA HIS A 310 -23.82 18.22 4.37
C HIS A 310 -24.24 17.31 3.21
N LEU A 311 -23.50 16.22 3.00
CA LEU A 311 -23.85 15.19 2.01
C LEU A 311 -25.25 14.61 2.26
N TYR A 312 -25.60 14.31 3.51
CA TYR A 312 -26.91 13.80 3.90
C TYR A 312 -28.02 14.82 3.65
N GLU A 313 -27.80 16.09 3.98
CA GLU A 313 -28.76 17.19 3.73
C GLU A 313 -29.06 17.33 2.23
N VAL A 314 -28.02 17.26 1.38
CA VAL A 314 -28.17 17.43 -0.08
C VAL A 314 -28.72 16.19 -0.75
N CYS A 315 -28.21 14.99 -0.42
CA CYS A 315 -28.41 13.76 -1.18
C CYS A 315 -29.20 12.66 -0.44
N GLY A 316 -29.49 12.81 0.86
CA GLY A 316 -30.01 11.71 1.71
C GLY A 316 -31.34 11.10 1.28
N LYS A 317 -32.09 11.72 0.36
CA LYS A 317 -33.29 11.14 -0.25
C LYS A 317 -32.99 10.08 -1.30
N ASP A 318 -31.92 10.30 -2.06
CA ASP A 318 -31.50 9.50 -3.22
C ASP A 318 -30.25 8.66 -2.95
N PHE A 319 -29.54 8.95 -1.84
CA PHE A 319 -28.29 8.30 -1.41
C PHE A 319 -28.44 7.85 0.05
N ASN A 320 -28.60 6.56 0.27
CA ASN A 320 -28.80 6.01 1.60
C ASN A 320 -27.45 5.91 2.34
N MET A 321 -27.37 6.46 3.54
CA MET A 321 -26.16 6.49 4.36
C MET A 321 -26.33 5.61 5.59
N ILE A 322 -25.32 4.77 5.87
CA ILE A 322 -25.27 3.87 7.02
C ILE A 322 -23.87 3.99 7.64
N SER A 323 -23.76 4.53 8.84
CA SER A 323 -22.50 4.49 9.59
C SER A 323 -22.43 3.24 10.45
N VAL A 324 -21.32 2.53 10.34
CA VAL A 324 -21.02 1.32 11.09
C VAL A 324 -19.82 1.56 11.99
N SER A 325 -20.10 1.71 13.28
CA SER A 325 -19.05 1.91 14.29
C SER A 325 -18.36 0.60 14.64
N ILE A 326 -17.04 0.70 14.86
CA ILE A 326 -16.22 -0.36 15.44
C ILE A 326 -15.92 -0.13 16.93
N ASP A 327 -16.72 0.68 17.62
CA ASP A 327 -16.58 0.85 19.06
C ASP A 327 -16.84 -0.46 19.81
N GLU A 328 -16.12 -0.68 20.91
CA GLU A 328 -16.35 -1.81 21.81
C GLU A 328 -17.39 -1.46 22.89
N ARG A 329 -17.55 -0.17 23.19
CA ARG A 329 -18.46 0.31 24.24
C ARG A 329 -19.66 1.04 23.65
N ASP A 330 -20.85 0.49 23.90
CA ASP A 330 -22.14 1.01 23.44
C ASP A 330 -22.38 2.48 23.87
N ALA A 331 -22.03 2.80 25.10
CA ALA A 331 -22.24 4.14 25.66
C ALA A 331 -21.42 5.22 24.95
N ASP A 332 -20.15 4.92 24.59
CA ASP A 332 -19.27 5.87 23.89
C ASP A 332 -19.75 6.12 22.47
N TRP A 333 -20.13 5.05 21.76
CA TRP A 333 -20.72 5.16 20.44
C TRP A 333 -21.97 6.01 20.41
N LYS A 334 -22.98 5.68 21.26
CA LYS A 334 -24.25 6.42 21.33
C LYS A 334 -24.06 7.88 21.70
N LYS A 335 -23.16 8.14 22.65
CA LYS A 335 -22.81 9.50 23.05
C LYS A 335 -22.22 10.28 21.86
N ALA A 336 -21.27 9.69 21.13
CA ALA A 336 -20.65 10.35 19.98
C ALA A 336 -21.66 10.59 18.83
N VAL A 337 -22.55 9.64 18.54
CA VAL A 337 -23.64 9.82 17.55
C VAL A 337 -24.49 11.04 17.91
N GLN A 338 -24.86 11.19 19.19
CA GLN A 338 -25.64 12.32 19.67
C GLN A 338 -24.86 13.64 19.61
N GLU A 339 -23.62 13.66 20.08
CA GLU A 339 -22.74 14.84 20.06
C GLU A 339 -22.52 15.36 18.64
N GLU A 340 -22.33 14.46 17.67
CA GLU A 340 -22.07 14.80 16.27
C GLU A 340 -23.35 15.05 15.45
N GLY A 341 -24.55 14.84 16.01
CA GLY A 341 -25.82 15.05 15.30
C GLY A 341 -25.97 14.20 14.05
N MET A 342 -25.63 12.92 14.12
CA MET A 342 -25.69 11.99 13.00
C MET A 342 -27.12 11.46 12.83
N GLU A 343 -27.89 12.04 11.89
CA GLU A 343 -29.33 11.75 11.71
C GLU A 343 -29.61 10.54 10.80
N TRP A 344 -28.60 10.03 10.08
CA TRP A 344 -28.74 8.85 9.23
C TRP A 344 -28.55 7.56 10.02
N HIS A 345 -28.69 6.42 9.35
CA HIS A 345 -28.65 5.10 10.00
C HIS A 345 -27.33 4.83 10.72
N GLN A 346 -27.44 4.36 11.97
CA GLN A 346 -26.32 4.10 12.85
C GLN A 346 -26.32 2.66 13.33
N LEU A 347 -25.25 1.92 13.08
CA LEU A 347 -25.03 0.55 13.53
C LEU A 347 -23.67 0.43 14.22
N CYS A 348 -23.50 -0.60 15.04
CA CYS A 348 -22.24 -0.86 15.75
C CYS A 348 -21.95 -2.36 15.84
N ASP A 349 -20.72 -2.76 15.54
CA ASP A 349 -20.24 -4.13 15.63
C ASP A 349 -19.90 -4.55 17.08
N GLN A 350 -19.47 -3.61 17.95
CA GLN A 350 -19.07 -3.81 19.34
C GLN A 350 -17.89 -4.78 19.56
N LYS A 351 -17.09 -5.05 18.55
CA LYS A 351 -15.95 -6.00 18.59
C LYS A 351 -14.60 -5.38 18.22
N GLY A 352 -14.59 -4.08 17.99
CA GLY A 352 -13.37 -3.34 17.69
C GLY A 352 -12.70 -3.79 16.40
N ARG A 353 -11.36 -3.68 16.36
CA ARG A 353 -10.57 -4.02 15.17
C ARG A 353 -10.54 -5.51 14.82
N LYS A 354 -11.11 -6.38 15.65
CA LYS A 354 -11.18 -7.83 15.43
C LYS A 354 -12.59 -8.30 15.06
N GLY A 355 -13.51 -7.37 14.90
CA GLY A 355 -14.90 -7.67 14.59
C GLY A 355 -15.10 -8.09 13.12
N PRO A 356 -16.24 -8.75 12.83
CA PRO A 356 -16.59 -9.20 11.49
C PRO A 356 -16.63 -8.04 10.49
N VAL A 357 -17.05 -6.85 10.89
CA VAL A 357 -17.04 -5.66 10.02
C VAL A 357 -15.65 -5.39 9.45
N VAL A 358 -14.62 -5.39 10.31
CA VAL A 358 -13.24 -5.12 9.90
C VAL A 358 -12.70 -6.24 9.00
N ILE A 359 -13.06 -7.50 9.31
CA ILE A 359 -12.57 -8.68 8.60
C ILE A 359 -13.26 -8.79 7.22
N GLU A 360 -14.59 -8.78 7.17
CA GLU A 360 -15.36 -9.01 5.95
C GLU A 360 -15.21 -7.86 4.93
N TYR A 361 -15.18 -6.61 5.42
CA TYR A 361 -15.00 -5.43 4.57
C TYR A 361 -13.54 -4.99 4.42
N GLN A 362 -12.59 -5.76 4.96
CA GLN A 362 -11.14 -5.47 4.87
C GLN A 362 -10.79 -4.04 5.29
N VAL A 363 -11.37 -3.58 6.42
CA VAL A 363 -11.19 -2.21 6.93
C VAL A 363 -9.85 -2.10 7.67
N PHE A 364 -8.78 -1.73 6.99
CA PHE A 364 -7.44 -1.60 7.61
C PHE A 364 -7.24 -0.31 8.39
N GLY A 365 -8.10 0.68 8.15
CA GLY A 365 -8.07 1.98 8.85
C GLY A 365 -9.41 2.69 8.71
N ILE A 366 -9.70 3.58 9.63
CA ILE A 366 -10.90 4.44 9.65
C ILE A 366 -10.46 5.90 9.66
N PRO A 367 -11.24 6.83 9.05
CA PRO A 367 -12.54 6.61 8.36
C PRO A 367 -12.36 5.86 7.04
N TYR A 368 -13.36 5.05 6.68
CA TYR A 368 -13.38 4.29 5.41
C TYR A 368 -14.82 4.17 4.91
N CYS A 369 -15.07 4.49 3.65
CA CYS A 369 -16.39 4.40 3.04
C CYS A 369 -16.39 3.40 1.90
N ILE A 370 -17.50 2.66 1.75
CA ILE A 370 -17.81 1.82 0.59
C ILE A 370 -19.13 2.31 0.02
N VAL A 371 -19.18 2.49 -1.30
CA VAL A 371 -20.40 2.85 -2.03
C VAL A 371 -20.92 1.59 -2.74
N LEU A 372 -22.21 1.35 -2.60
CA LEU A 372 -22.94 0.22 -3.17
C LEU A 372 -23.96 0.71 -4.18
N ASP A 373 -24.15 -0.04 -5.26
CA ASP A 373 -25.17 0.21 -6.26
C ASP A 373 -26.59 -0.17 -5.77
N PRO A 374 -27.65 0.10 -6.55
CA PRO A 374 -29.02 -0.26 -6.21
C PRO A 374 -29.28 -1.77 -5.99
N GLU A 375 -28.43 -2.64 -6.49
CA GLU A 375 -28.45 -4.09 -6.32
C GLU A 375 -27.62 -4.56 -5.12
N GLY A 376 -26.98 -3.63 -4.39
CA GLY A 376 -26.13 -3.92 -3.22
C GLY A 376 -24.71 -4.40 -3.58
N LYS A 377 -24.24 -4.14 -4.80
CA LYS A 377 -22.88 -4.47 -5.24
C LYS A 377 -21.93 -3.31 -5.00
N ILE A 378 -20.69 -3.61 -4.65
CA ILE A 378 -19.64 -2.63 -4.42
C ILE A 378 -19.32 -1.88 -5.71
N VAL A 379 -19.46 -0.55 -5.69
CA VAL A 379 -19.05 0.37 -6.77
C VAL A 379 -17.60 0.78 -6.57
N CYS A 380 -17.29 1.24 -5.35
CA CYS A 380 -15.93 1.64 -4.96
C CYS A 380 -15.78 1.65 -3.44
N GLY A 381 -14.55 1.74 -2.96
CA GLY A 381 -14.23 1.87 -1.55
C GLY A 381 -13.02 2.75 -1.28
N GLY A 382 -12.89 3.20 -0.03
CA GLY A 382 -11.78 4.04 0.42
C GLY A 382 -11.92 5.53 0.07
N VAL A 383 -13.08 5.94 -0.45
CA VAL A 383 -13.37 7.33 -0.83
C VAL A 383 -13.84 8.15 0.37
N ARG A 384 -13.42 9.43 0.43
CA ARG A 384 -13.84 10.37 1.48
C ARG A 384 -13.65 11.82 1.04
N GLY A 385 -14.26 12.77 1.75
CA GLY A 385 -14.19 14.19 1.41
C GLY A 385 -14.55 14.42 -0.05
N ALA A 386 -13.82 15.29 -0.76
CA ALA A 386 -14.10 15.58 -2.16
C ALA A 386 -13.99 14.35 -3.10
N GLU A 387 -13.32 13.26 -2.71
CA GLU A 387 -13.36 12.01 -3.49
C GLU A 387 -14.77 11.37 -3.43
N LEU A 388 -15.39 11.39 -2.25
CA LEU A 388 -16.77 10.91 -2.07
C LEU A 388 -17.75 11.81 -2.83
N ASP A 389 -17.57 13.13 -2.78
CA ASP A 389 -18.41 14.08 -3.54
C ASP A 389 -18.35 13.82 -5.05
N VAL A 390 -17.15 13.55 -5.60
CA VAL A 390 -16.99 13.18 -7.02
C VAL A 390 -17.78 11.91 -7.34
N VAL A 391 -17.66 10.88 -6.50
CA VAL A 391 -18.39 9.61 -6.72
C VAL A 391 -19.90 9.85 -6.67
N VAL A 392 -20.39 10.54 -5.65
CA VAL A 392 -21.83 10.79 -5.49
C VAL A 392 -22.37 11.65 -6.63
N GLN A 393 -21.63 12.68 -7.06
CA GLN A 393 -22.02 13.49 -8.21
C GLN A 393 -22.06 12.69 -9.51
N ASP A 394 -21.11 11.79 -9.74
CA ASP A 394 -21.07 10.96 -10.93
C ASP A 394 -22.21 9.90 -10.95
N LEU A 395 -22.64 9.42 -9.78
CA LEU A 395 -23.74 8.44 -9.66
C LEU A 395 -25.13 9.08 -9.70
N LEU A 396 -25.33 10.24 -9.08
CA LEU A 396 -26.64 10.87 -8.93
C LEU A 396 -26.91 12.02 -9.93
N GLY A 397 -25.87 12.55 -10.57
CA GLY A 397 -25.99 13.65 -11.53
C GLY A 397 -26.64 14.90 -10.94
N GLU A 398 -27.71 15.42 -11.54
CA GLU A 398 -28.41 16.63 -11.11
C GLU A 398 -28.95 16.57 -9.67
N LYS A 399 -29.19 15.36 -9.12
CA LYS A 399 -29.68 15.19 -7.75
C LYS A 399 -28.60 15.51 -6.69
N ALA A 400 -27.34 15.56 -7.11
CA ALA A 400 -26.19 15.93 -6.26
C ALA A 400 -25.68 17.36 -6.56
N LYS A 401 -26.48 18.20 -7.20
CA LYS A 401 -26.06 19.55 -7.66
C LYS A 401 -25.76 20.53 -6.52
N GLY A 402 -26.07 20.19 -5.28
CA GLY A 402 -25.81 21.02 -4.12
C GLY A 402 -24.49 20.71 -3.38
N LEU A 403 -23.74 19.70 -3.82
CA LEU A 403 -22.43 19.33 -3.25
C LEU A 403 -21.33 20.29 -3.67
#